data_8dea04bc18759604c242aae7fbfe5446
#
_entry.id   8dea04bc18759604c242aae7fbfe5446
#
_cell.length_a   1.000
_cell.length_b   1.000
_cell.length_c   1.000
_cell.angle_alpha   90.00
_cell.angle_beta   90.00
_cell.angle_gamma   90.00
#
_symmetry.space_group_name_H-M   'P 1'
#
loop_
_entity.id
_entity.type
_entity.pdbx_description
1 polymer ?
#
loop_
_entity_poly.entity_id
_entity_poly.type
_entity_poly.pdbx_seq_one_letter_code
_entity_poly.pdbx_strand_id
1 'polypeptide(L)'
;MSIADNLKQVLAELPQGVRLVAVSKFHPNEAIEEAYQAGQRIFGESKVQEMTAKYESLPKDIEWHFIGHLQTNKIKYMIPYVAMIHGIDSYKLLVEVNRQAVKAGRTVNCLLQIHVAQEETKFGFSPEECKEMLNAGEWKDRKSVV
;
A
#
# COMPACT_ATOMS: atom_id res chain seq x y z
N MET A 1 6.34 24.26 13.71
CA MET A 1 6.70 22.90 14.15
C MET A 1 7.31 22.14 12.99
N SER A 2 8.37 21.38 13.27
CA SER A 2 9.02 20.57 12.26
C SER A 2 8.23 19.29 11.98
N ILE A 3 8.56 18.62 10.89
CA ILE A 3 8.00 17.30 10.58
C ILE A 3 8.29 16.32 11.72
N ALA A 4 9.51 16.35 12.26
CA ALA A 4 9.89 15.48 13.36
C ALA A 4 9.04 15.73 14.61
N ASP A 5 8.76 16.99 14.93
CA ASP A 5 7.92 17.34 16.08
C ASP A 5 6.48 16.88 15.89
N ASN A 6 5.93 17.11 14.70
CA ASN A 6 4.57 16.67 14.37
C ASN A 6 4.44 15.16 14.43
N LEU A 7 5.44 14.44 13.92
CA LEU A 7 5.47 12.98 13.95
C LEU A 7 5.45 12.46 15.39
N LYS A 8 6.29 13.03 16.24
CA LYS A 8 6.32 12.66 17.67
C LYS A 8 4.97 12.83 18.33
N GLN A 9 4.30 13.95 18.04
CA GLN A 9 3.00 14.25 18.60
C GLN A 9 1.94 13.24 18.17
N VAL A 10 1.91 12.91 16.87
CA VAL A 10 0.97 11.92 16.35
C VAL A 10 1.23 10.54 16.95
N LEU A 11 2.49 10.12 17.00
CA LEU A 11 2.85 8.80 17.55
C LEU A 11 2.47 8.68 19.03
N ALA A 12 2.58 9.77 19.79
CA ALA A 12 2.21 9.76 21.21
C ALA A 12 0.70 9.55 21.42
N GLU A 13 -0.12 9.89 20.46
CA GLU A 13 -1.58 9.76 20.54
C GLU A 13 -2.09 8.40 20.05
N LEU A 14 -1.24 7.60 19.41
CA LEU A 14 -1.66 6.31 18.87
C LEU A 14 -1.71 5.23 19.94
N PRO A 15 -2.73 4.37 19.93
CA PRO A 15 -2.76 3.20 20.81
C PRO A 15 -1.61 2.25 20.52
N GLN A 16 -1.22 1.49 21.53
CA GLN A 16 -0.20 0.46 21.39
C GLN A 16 -0.62 -0.56 20.32
N GLY A 17 0.32 -0.97 19.48
CA GLY A 17 0.07 -1.94 18.43
C GLY A 17 -0.46 -1.35 17.12
N VAL A 18 -0.77 -0.05 17.09
CA VAL A 18 -1.19 0.65 15.89
C VAL A 18 0.03 1.21 15.17
N ARG A 19 0.14 0.94 13.88
CA ARG A 19 1.24 1.43 13.05
C ARG A 19 0.78 2.62 12.22
N LEU A 20 1.62 3.64 12.15
CA LEU A 20 1.34 4.83 11.37
C LEU A 20 1.88 4.68 9.95
N VAL A 21 1.04 4.94 8.96
CA VAL A 21 1.48 5.14 7.59
C VAL A 21 1.54 6.65 7.34
N ALA A 22 2.74 7.17 7.15
CA ALA A 22 2.92 8.59 6.86
C ALA A 22 2.65 8.82 5.37
N VAL A 23 1.60 9.55 5.06
CA VAL A 23 1.26 9.88 3.67
C VAL A 23 2.26 10.88 3.14
N SER A 24 3.04 10.48 2.14
CA SER A 24 4.16 11.26 1.61
C SER A 24 3.96 11.71 0.17
N LYS A 25 2.80 11.42 -0.42
CA LYS A 25 2.52 11.83 -1.81
C LYS A 25 2.68 13.35 -1.97
N PHE A 26 3.28 13.76 -3.08
CA PHE A 26 3.58 15.15 -3.42
C PHE A 26 4.60 15.83 -2.51
N HIS A 27 5.14 15.15 -1.51
CA HIS A 27 6.19 15.71 -0.66
C HIS A 27 7.56 15.37 -1.22
N PRO A 28 8.55 16.28 -1.08
CA PRO A 28 9.90 16.02 -1.59
C PRO A 28 10.65 15.03 -0.71
N ASN A 29 11.74 14.48 -1.26
CA ASN A 29 12.57 13.52 -0.54
C ASN A 29 13.07 14.06 0.80
N GLU A 30 13.39 15.37 0.87
CA GLU A 30 13.88 16.01 2.08
C GLU A 30 12.90 15.90 3.24
N ALA A 31 11.59 16.03 2.94
CA ALA A 31 10.55 15.86 3.96
C ALA A 31 10.47 14.43 4.45
N ILE A 32 10.59 13.46 3.55
CA ILE A 32 10.58 12.04 3.90
C ILE A 32 11.82 11.70 4.72
N GLU A 33 12.97 12.23 4.35
CA GLU A 33 14.22 12.00 5.09
C GLU A 33 14.14 12.55 6.51
N GLU A 34 13.50 13.71 6.70
CA GLU A 34 13.31 14.25 8.04
C GLU A 34 12.46 13.31 8.89
N ALA A 35 11.36 12.80 8.37
CA ALA A 35 10.53 11.83 9.07
C ALA A 35 11.29 10.52 9.34
N TYR A 36 12.08 10.09 8.38
CA TYR A 36 12.92 8.89 8.50
C TYR A 36 13.93 9.04 9.63
N GLN A 37 14.61 10.17 9.70
CA GLN A 37 15.58 10.44 10.76
C GLN A 37 14.91 10.49 12.14
N ALA A 38 13.62 10.83 12.19
CA ALA A 38 12.85 10.81 13.43
C ALA A 38 12.30 9.42 13.78
N GLY A 39 12.56 8.41 12.94
CA GLY A 39 12.21 7.02 13.21
C GLY A 39 11.08 6.43 12.37
N GLN A 40 10.44 7.21 11.49
CA GLN A 40 9.36 6.70 10.65
C GLN A 40 9.91 5.80 9.55
N ARG A 41 9.28 4.65 9.34
CA ARG A 41 9.71 3.66 8.34
C ARG A 41 8.62 3.31 7.33
N ILE A 42 7.37 3.69 7.58
CA ILE A 42 6.23 3.35 6.71
C ILE A 42 5.72 4.63 6.05
N PHE A 43 5.73 4.65 4.72
CA PHE A 43 5.27 5.81 3.96
C PHE A 43 4.25 5.37 2.92
N GLY A 44 3.27 6.23 2.65
CA GLY A 44 2.19 5.94 1.72
C GLY A 44 2.22 6.84 0.50
N GLU A 45 2.19 6.24 -0.68
CA GLU A 45 2.20 6.92 -1.96
C GLU A 45 0.99 6.51 -2.80
N SER A 46 0.55 7.40 -3.66
CA SER A 46 -0.65 7.19 -4.49
C SER A 46 -0.35 7.01 -5.98
N LYS A 47 0.88 7.25 -6.40
CA LYS A 47 1.30 7.10 -7.81
C LYS A 47 2.53 6.21 -7.88
N VAL A 48 2.47 5.20 -8.75
CA VAL A 48 3.55 4.22 -8.85
C VAL A 48 4.86 4.87 -9.27
N GLN A 49 4.83 5.80 -10.24
CA GLN A 49 6.04 6.47 -10.70
C GLN A 49 6.70 7.29 -9.60
N GLU A 50 5.89 8.03 -8.83
CA GLU A 50 6.40 8.83 -7.70
C GLU A 50 7.01 7.91 -6.64
N MET A 51 6.32 6.83 -6.28
CA MET A 51 6.79 5.87 -5.29
C MET A 51 8.10 5.21 -5.74
N THR A 52 8.18 4.80 -6.99
CA THR A 52 9.38 4.13 -7.52
C THR A 52 10.59 5.06 -7.50
N ALA A 53 10.41 6.31 -7.90
CA ALA A 53 11.51 7.30 -7.87
C ALA A 53 12.01 7.51 -6.44
N LYS A 54 11.09 7.59 -5.48
CA LYS A 54 11.44 7.74 -4.07
C LYS A 54 12.12 6.48 -3.53
N TYR A 55 11.63 5.32 -3.90
CA TYR A 55 12.27 4.05 -3.51
C TYR A 55 13.73 4.00 -3.97
N GLU A 56 13.99 4.42 -5.20
CA GLU A 56 15.35 4.40 -5.76
C GLU A 56 16.29 5.39 -5.07
N SER A 57 15.77 6.51 -4.58
CA SER A 57 16.55 7.62 -4.03
C SER A 57 16.69 7.60 -2.51
N LEU A 58 15.86 6.85 -1.81
CA LEU A 58 15.76 6.88 -0.35
C LEU A 58 16.23 5.57 0.28
N PRO A 59 16.43 5.50 1.61
CA PRO A 59 16.90 4.27 2.26
C PRO A 59 16.03 3.07 1.97
N LYS A 60 16.64 1.90 1.85
CA LYS A 60 15.97 0.67 1.43
C LYS A 60 15.20 -0.04 2.54
N ASP A 61 15.32 0.41 3.78
CA ASP A 61 14.54 -0.13 4.89
C ASP A 61 13.20 0.59 5.11
N ILE A 62 12.84 1.50 4.20
CA ILE A 62 11.51 2.10 4.19
C ILE A 62 10.51 1.07 3.68
N GLU A 63 9.39 0.93 4.39
CA GLU A 63 8.25 0.13 3.95
C GLU A 63 7.30 1.01 3.14
N TRP A 64 7.23 0.77 1.84
CA TRP A 64 6.37 1.54 0.96
C TRP A 64 4.98 0.92 0.88
N HIS A 65 3.97 1.71 1.19
CA HIS A 65 2.57 1.31 1.06
C HIS A 65 1.95 2.05 -0.11
N PHE A 66 1.33 1.33 -1.01
CA PHE A 66 0.60 1.96 -2.11
C PHE A 66 -0.84 2.17 -1.67
N ILE A 67 -1.24 3.43 -1.55
CA ILE A 67 -2.55 3.80 -0.99
C ILE A 67 -3.48 4.42 -2.04
N GLY A 68 -3.04 4.49 -3.30
CA GLY A 68 -3.84 5.05 -4.39
C GLY A 68 -4.62 3.99 -5.16
N HIS A 69 -5.32 4.46 -6.19
CA HIS A 69 -6.00 3.57 -7.13
C HIS A 69 -4.96 2.95 -8.06
N LEU A 70 -4.93 1.63 -8.12
CA LEU A 70 -3.89 0.88 -8.83
C LEU A 70 -4.38 0.42 -10.20
N GLN A 71 -3.62 0.78 -11.24
CA GLN A 71 -3.85 0.29 -12.60
C GLN A 71 -3.04 -1.00 -12.82
N THR A 72 -3.64 -1.97 -13.50
CA THR A 72 -2.99 -3.28 -13.70
C THR A 72 -1.64 -3.18 -14.41
N ASN A 73 -1.50 -2.26 -15.36
CA ASN A 73 -0.25 -2.09 -16.11
C ASN A 73 0.89 -1.46 -15.29
N LYS A 74 0.61 -1.00 -14.07
CA LYS A 74 1.61 -0.39 -13.20
C LYS A 74 2.14 -1.35 -12.13
N ILE A 75 1.47 -2.46 -11.90
CA ILE A 75 1.80 -3.39 -10.82
C ILE A 75 3.24 -3.87 -10.91
N LYS A 76 3.71 -4.24 -12.09
CA LYS A 76 5.05 -4.78 -12.29
C LYS A 76 6.18 -3.87 -11.82
N TYR A 77 5.94 -2.55 -11.80
CA TYR A 77 6.96 -1.59 -11.42
C TYR A 77 7.16 -1.49 -9.92
N MET A 78 6.16 -1.84 -9.11
CA MET A 78 6.26 -1.71 -7.66
C MET A 78 6.35 -3.06 -6.93
N ILE A 79 5.94 -4.14 -7.56
CA ILE A 79 5.95 -5.47 -6.91
C ILE A 79 7.32 -5.84 -6.34
N PRO A 80 8.46 -5.51 -6.97
CA PRO A 80 9.75 -5.90 -6.40
C PRO A 80 10.05 -5.33 -5.03
N TYR A 81 9.38 -4.25 -4.60
CA TYR A 81 9.73 -3.59 -3.33
C TYR A 81 8.53 -3.20 -2.46
N VAL A 82 7.32 -3.14 -3.00
CA VAL A 82 6.16 -2.65 -2.22
C VAL A 82 5.90 -3.55 -1.01
N ALA A 83 5.61 -2.94 0.14
CA ALA A 83 5.32 -3.68 1.35
C ALA A 83 3.83 -4.03 1.49
N MET A 84 2.94 -3.14 1.07
CA MET A 84 1.50 -3.37 1.16
C MET A 84 0.76 -2.56 0.10
N ILE A 85 -0.27 -3.15 -0.46
CA ILE A 85 -1.17 -2.48 -1.41
C ILE A 85 -2.54 -2.35 -0.72
N HIS A 86 -3.01 -1.11 -0.55
CA HIS A 86 -4.24 -0.85 0.21
C HIS A 86 -5.52 -0.93 -0.61
N GLY A 87 -5.45 -0.69 -1.90
CA GLY A 87 -6.65 -0.50 -2.72
C GLY A 87 -6.92 -1.61 -3.71
N ILE A 88 -6.99 -2.86 -3.28
CA ILE A 88 -7.41 -3.96 -4.16
C ILE A 88 -8.93 -3.92 -4.26
N ASP A 89 -9.42 -3.43 -5.38
CA ASP A 89 -10.83 -3.13 -5.57
C ASP A 89 -11.56 -4.06 -6.55
N SER A 90 -10.86 -5.05 -7.10
CA SER A 90 -11.46 -6.03 -8.01
C SER A 90 -10.71 -7.35 -7.97
N TYR A 91 -11.40 -8.41 -8.36
CA TYR A 91 -10.77 -9.73 -8.48
C TYR A 91 -9.68 -9.75 -9.54
N LYS A 92 -9.94 -9.09 -10.66
CA LYS A 92 -8.96 -8.96 -11.76
C LYS A 92 -7.66 -8.34 -11.26
N LEU A 93 -7.77 -7.28 -10.45
CA LEU A 93 -6.59 -6.60 -9.90
C LEU A 93 -5.84 -7.53 -8.94
N LEU A 94 -6.55 -8.23 -8.07
CA LEU A 94 -5.95 -9.18 -7.13
C LEU A 94 -5.18 -10.28 -7.85
N VAL A 95 -5.78 -10.86 -8.90
CA VAL A 95 -5.16 -11.92 -9.69
C VAL A 95 -3.87 -11.41 -10.33
N GLU A 96 -3.88 -10.20 -10.88
CA GLU A 96 -2.69 -9.63 -11.52
C GLU A 96 -1.59 -9.32 -10.51
N VAL A 97 -1.95 -8.79 -9.34
CA VAL A 97 -0.99 -8.58 -8.24
C VAL A 97 -0.34 -9.91 -7.86
N ASN A 98 -1.16 -10.94 -7.69
CA ASN A 98 -0.66 -12.27 -7.34
C ASN A 98 0.27 -12.84 -8.41
N ARG A 99 -0.09 -12.69 -9.69
CA ARG A 99 0.72 -13.16 -10.81
C ARG A 99 2.10 -12.50 -10.81
N GLN A 100 2.13 -11.18 -10.61
CA GLN A 100 3.39 -10.44 -10.57
C GLN A 100 4.21 -10.77 -9.32
N ALA A 101 3.54 -10.98 -8.18
CA ALA A 101 4.22 -11.37 -6.95
C ALA A 101 4.89 -12.74 -7.08
N VAL A 102 4.21 -13.70 -7.71
CA VAL A 102 4.77 -15.02 -7.99
C VAL A 102 6.00 -14.90 -8.88
N LYS A 103 5.93 -14.10 -9.94
CA LYS A 103 7.07 -13.85 -10.82
C LYS A 103 8.27 -13.27 -10.09
N ALA A 104 8.01 -12.37 -9.15
CA ALA A 104 9.07 -11.72 -8.37
C ALA A 104 9.55 -12.57 -7.20
N GLY A 105 8.93 -13.70 -6.93
CA GLY A 105 9.26 -14.54 -5.79
C GLY A 105 8.96 -13.91 -4.45
N ARG A 106 7.96 -13.03 -4.39
CA ARG A 106 7.61 -12.26 -3.18
C ARG A 106 6.19 -12.55 -2.72
N THR A 107 5.99 -12.43 -1.41
CA THR A 107 4.66 -12.33 -0.80
C THR A 107 4.36 -10.86 -0.57
N VAL A 108 3.24 -10.39 -1.08
CA VAL A 108 2.84 -8.98 -0.96
C VAL A 108 1.55 -8.91 -0.16
N ASN A 109 1.57 -8.11 0.90
CA ASN A 109 0.39 -7.88 1.72
C ASN A 109 -0.59 -6.96 0.98
N CYS A 110 -1.86 -7.32 0.99
CA CYS A 110 -2.91 -6.56 0.31
C CYS A 110 -4.09 -6.35 1.23
N LEU A 111 -4.73 -5.18 1.10
CA LEU A 111 -6.02 -4.93 1.73
C LEU A 111 -7.08 -4.90 0.64
N LEU A 112 -8.16 -5.61 0.86
CA LEU A 112 -9.30 -5.60 -0.06
C LEU A 112 -10.16 -4.38 0.24
N GLN A 113 -10.42 -3.60 -0.80
CA GLN A 113 -11.25 -2.41 -0.68
C GLN A 113 -12.71 -2.80 -0.90
N ILE A 114 -13.54 -2.61 0.11
CA ILE A 114 -14.96 -2.95 0.08
C ILE A 114 -15.76 -1.67 -0.09
N HIS A 115 -16.68 -1.70 -1.05
CA HIS A 115 -17.60 -0.60 -1.31
C HIS A 115 -18.82 -0.75 -0.39
N VAL A 116 -18.89 0.03 0.68
CA VAL A 116 -20.00 -0.01 1.64
C VAL A 116 -20.98 1.16 1.46
N ALA A 117 -20.55 2.23 0.78
CA ALA A 117 -21.42 3.37 0.48
C ALA A 117 -22.27 3.06 -0.76
N GLN A 118 -23.45 3.69 -0.87
CA GLN A 118 -24.34 3.48 -2.00
C GLN A 118 -24.04 4.40 -3.19
N GLU A 119 -22.82 4.92 -3.27
CA GLU A 119 -22.39 5.78 -4.35
C GLU A 119 -21.80 4.95 -5.49
N GLU A 120 -22.36 5.06 -6.68
CA GLU A 120 -21.93 4.29 -7.84
C GLU A 120 -20.52 4.63 -8.32
N THR A 121 -20.02 5.80 -7.96
CA THR A 121 -18.72 6.29 -8.39
C THR A 121 -17.55 5.73 -7.55
N LYS A 122 -17.83 5.02 -6.48
CA LYS A 122 -16.78 4.45 -5.62
C LYS A 122 -16.28 3.13 -6.18
N PHE A 123 -14.98 2.88 -6.00
CA PHE A 123 -14.34 1.61 -6.34
C PHE A 123 -14.39 0.67 -5.14
N GLY A 124 -14.45 -0.61 -5.42
CA GLY A 124 -14.36 -1.62 -4.38
C GLY A 124 -15.26 -2.82 -4.63
N PHE A 125 -15.03 -3.86 -3.85
CA PHE A 125 -15.88 -5.05 -3.86
C PHE A 125 -17.17 -4.77 -3.10
N SER A 126 -18.28 -5.35 -3.56
CA SER A 126 -19.44 -5.49 -2.68
C SER A 126 -19.09 -6.54 -1.62
N PRO A 127 -19.78 -6.55 -0.46
CA PRO A 127 -19.56 -7.61 0.53
C PRO A 127 -19.75 -9.00 -0.06
N GLU A 128 -20.72 -9.19 -0.94
CA GLU A 128 -21.02 -10.48 -1.58
C GLU A 128 -19.90 -10.90 -2.54
N GLU A 129 -19.42 -9.98 -3.37
CA GLU A 129 -18.30 -10.25 -4.28
C GLU A 129 -17.04 -10.64 -3.52
N CYS A 130 -16.76 -9.94 -2.43
CA CYS A 130 -15.61 -10.23 -1.59
C CYS A 130 -15.71 -11.64 -0.99
N LYS A 131 -16.88 -12.00 -0.50
CA LYS A 131 -17.14 -13.33 0.07
C LYS A 131 -16.95 -14.44 -0.96
N GLU A 132 -17.50 -14.25 -2.15
CA GLU A 132 -17.33 -15.21 -3.26
C GLU A 132 -15.87 -15.37 -3.64
N MET A 133 -15.17 -14.28 -3.74
CA MET A 133 -13.74 -14.28 -4.09
C MET A 133 -12.93 -15.03 -3.05
N LEU A 134 -13.18 -14.78 -1.77
CA LEU A 134 -12.47 -15.46 -0.67
C LEU A 134 -12.71 -16.97 -0.69
N ASN A 135 -13.89 -17.40 -1.14
CA ASN A 135 -14.23 -18.82 -1.24
C ASN A 135 -13.70 -19.49 -2.51
N ALA A 136 -13.38 -18.71 -3.55
CA ALA A 136 -12.92 -19.27 -4.82
C ALA A 136 -11.57 -19.96 -4.73
N GLY A 137 -10.68 -19.48 -3.88
CA GLY A 137 -9.41 -20.17 -3.59
C GLY A 137 -8.29 -19.98 -4.60
N GLU A 138 -8.53 -19.40 -5.76
CA GLU A 138 -7.53 -19.23 -6.80
C GLU A 138 -6.35 -18.34 -6.40
N TRP A 139 -6.55 -17.50 -5.41
CA TRP A 139 -5.52 -16.58 -4.89
C TRP A 139 -4.77 -17.13 -3.68
N LYS A 140 -5.28 -18.20 -3.05
CA LYS A 140 -4.79 -18.68 -1.74
C LYS A 140 -3.43 -19.38 -1.79
N ASP A 141 -3.12 -20.03 -2.88
CA ASP A 141 -1.86 -20.77 -3.04
C ASP A 141 -0.75 -19.87 -3.57
N ARG A 142 -0.94 -18.58 -3.48
CA ARG A 142 -0.05 -17.60 -4.08
C ARG A 142 0.73 -16.83 -3.01
N LYS A 143 1.51 -15.87 -3.46
CA LYS A 143 2.42 -15.12 -2.61
C LYS A 143 1.81 -13.84 -2.05
N SER A 144 0.50 -13.65 -2.20
CA SER A 144 -0.22 -12.49 -1.66
C SER A 144 -0.98 -12.85 -0.40
N VAL A 145 -1.04 -11.89 0.53
CA VAL A 145 -1.79 -12.01 1.79
C VAL A 145 -2.85 -10.92 1.81
N VAL A 146 -4.05 -11.30 2.17
CA VAL A 146 -5.20 -10.40 2.25
C VAL A 146 -5.54 -10.09 3.70
#